data_b202b7020eaf5c4a23eefe71c3f8b3be
#
_entry.id   b202b7020eaf5c4a23eefe71c3f8b3be
#
_cell.length_a   1.000
_cell.length_b   1.000
_cell.length_c   1.000
_cell.angle_alpha   90.00
_cell.angle_beta   90.00
_cell.angle_gamma   90.00
#
_symmetry.space_group_name_H-M   'P 1'
#
loop_
_entity.id
_entity.type
_entity.pdbx_description
1 polymer ?
#
loop_
_entity_poly.entity_id
_entity_poly.type
_entity_poly.pdbx_seq_one_letter_code
_entity_poly.pdbx_strand_id
1 'polypeptide(L)'
;MLNPKGKRKMLKKILDFIDGVFEEEKEQPVLGTLYKIKGEVLPFRYIRFTNELYSNKPVYQFKHHQLKEYKFNDLSKVERKANKEEVRIYNLIKDHINNIKI
;
A
#
# COMPACT_ATOMS: atom_id res chain seq x y z
N MET A 1 17.03 -23.14 -30.93
CA MET A 1 17.27 -22.13 -29.96
C MET A 1 16.01 -21.83 -29.22
N LEU A 2 16.22 -21.65 -28.03
CA LEU A 2 15.15 -21.03 -27.36
C LEU A 2 14.87 -19.77 -28.09
N ASN A 3 13.66 -19.64 -28.50
CA ASN A 3 13.28 -18.36 -29.00
C ASN A 3 13.49 -17.34 -27.87
N PRO A 4 13.58 -16.09 -28.21
CA PRO A 4 13.80 -15.07 -27.20
C PRO A 4 12.80 -15.11 -26.07
N LYS A 5 11.58 -15.49 -26.38
CA LYS A 5 10.55 -15.59 -25.35
C LYS A 5 10.85 -16.70 -24.35
N GLY A 6 11.30 -17.84 -24.85
CA GLY A 6 11.64 -18.95 -23.99
C GLY A 6 12.80 -18.62 -23.08
N LYS A 7 13.81 -17.97 -23.65
CA LYS A 7 14.93 -17.53 -22.85
C LYS A 7 14.51 -16.54 -21.77
N ARG A 8 13.66 -15.60 -22.13
CA ARG A 8 13.18 -14.63 -21.15
C ARG A 8 12.43 -15.30 -20.03
N LYS A 9 11.61 -16.28 -20.35
CA LYS A 9 10.87 -16.99 -19.32
C LYS A 9 11.79 -17.70 -18.37
N MET A 10 12.83 -18.32 -18.89
CA MET A 10 13.79 -18.99 -18.03
C MET A 10 14.52 -18.02 -17.14
N LEU A 11 15.00 -16.95 -17.72
CA LEU A 11 15.69 -15.91 -16.95
C LEU A 11 14.78 -15.33 -15.91
N LYS A 12 13.54 -15.09 -16.28
CA LYS A 12 12.58 -14.55 -15.34
C LYS A 12 12.33 -15.50 -14.18
N LYS A 13 12.23 -16.78 -14.44
CA LYS A 13 12.07 -17.76 -13.36
C LYS A 13 13.25 -17.78 -12.42
N ILE A 14 14.43 -17.67 -12.96
CA ILE A 14 15.63 -17.64 -12.15
C ILE A 14 15.65 -16.37 -11.31
N LEU A 15 15.33 -15.26 -11.93
CA LEU A 15 15.25 -14.00 -11.23
C LEU A 15 14.16 -14.01 -10.17
N ASP A 16 13.01 -14.54 -10.49
CA ASP A 16 11.92 -14.66 -9.53
C ASP A 16 12.31 -15.51 -8.35
N PHE A 17 13.09 -16.54 -8.60
CA PHE A 17 13.57 -17.41 -7.56
C PHE A 17 14.54 -16.68 -6.64
N ILE A 18 15.44 -15.95 -7.22
CA ILE A 18 16.34 -15.06 -6.48
C ILE A 18 15.53 -13.98 -5.83
N ASP A 19 14.61 -13.47 -6.58
CA ASP A 19 13.76 -12.36 -6.20
C ASP A 19 12.56 -12.78 -5.37
N GLY A 20 12.45 -14.04 -5.07
CA GLY A 20 11.61 -14.41 -3.97
C GLY A 20 12.00 -13.54 -2.81
N VAL A 21 13.19 -13.04 -2.92
CA VAL A 21 13.75 -12.04 -2.06
C VAL A 21 13.23 -10.65 -2.42
N PHE A 22 12.94 -10.41 -3.68
CA PHE A 22 12.55 -9.07 -4.15
C PHE A 22 11.05 -8.95 -4.39
N GLU A 23 10.35 -10.03 -4.38
CA GLU A 23 8.91 -10.00 -4.45
C GLU A 23 8.29 -9.32 -3.27
N GLU A 24 9.10 -9.15 -2.25
CA GLU A 24 8.71 -8.33 -1.14
C GLU A 24 8.53 -6.88 -1.56
N GLU A 25 9.13 -6.54 -2.69
CA GLU A 25 8.99 -5.20 -3.21
C GLU A 25 7.57 -5.02 -3.71
N LYS A 26 6.77 -4.46 -2.86
CA LYS A 26 5.40 -4.13 -3.23
C LYS A 26 5.40 -2.96 -4.17
N GLU A 27 4.42 -2.95 -5.07
CA GLU A 27 4.22 -1.78 -5.89
C GLU A 27 4.10 -0.55 -5.01
N GLN A 28 4.60 0.56 -5.52
CA GLN A 28 4.44 1.82 -4.80
C GLN A 28 2.97 2.14 -4.68
N PRO A 29 2.52 2.56 -3.51
CA PRO A 29 1.13 2.91 -3.35
C PRO A 29 0.77 4.16 -4.15
N VAL A 30 -0.50 4.25 -4.51
CA VAL A 30 -1.02 5.37 -5.29
C VAL A 30 -1.74 6.32 -4.35
N LEU A 31 -1.36 7.59 -4.39
CA LEU A 31 -1.99 8.61 -3.54
C LEU A 31 -3.50 8.62 -3.74
N GLY A 32 -4.22 8.73 -2.66
CA GLY A 32 -5.68 8.76 -2.67
C GLY A 32 -6.34 7.38 -2.65
N THR A 33 -5.57 6.32 -2.78
CA THR A 33 -6.11 4.96 -2.78
C THR A 33 -6.15 4.40 -1.37
N LEU A 34 -7.15 3.57 -1.09
CA LEU A 34 -7.30 2.91 0.20
C LEU A 34 -6.53 1.60 0.23
N TYR A 35 -5.86 1.35 1.34
CA TYR A 35 -5.05 0.14 1.54
C TYR A 35 -5.36 -0.52 2.87
N LYS A 36 -5.26 -1.84 2.87
CA LYS A 36 -5.36 -2.64 4.10
C LYS A 36 -4.02 -2.60 4.81
N ILE A 37 -4.04 -2.20 6.06
CA ILE A 37 -2.85 -2.16 6.90
C ILE A 37 -2.86 -3.35 7.85
N LYS A 38 -1.73 -4.00 8.03
CA LYS A 38 -1.61 -5.14 8.95
C LYS A 38 -2.05 -4.74 10.35
N GLY A 39 -2.87 -5.56 10.94
CA GLY A 39 -3.36 -5.32 12.28
C GLY A 39 -4.55 -4.37 12.36
N GLU A 40 -4.97 -3.78 11.26
CA GLU A 40 -6.12 -2.89 11.23
C GLU A 40 -7.28 -3.59 10.52
N VAL A 41 -8.47 -3.36 11.05
CA VAL A 41 -9.69 -3.91 10.46
C VAL A 41 -10.17 -3.04 9.30
N LEU A 42 -9.98 -1.74 9.44
CA LEU A 42 -10.49 -0.77 8.48
C LEU A 42 -9.37 -0.31 7.55
N PRO A 43 -9.71 0.08 6.31
CA PRO A 43 -8.68 0.53 5.36
C PRO A 43 -8.24 1.96 5.66
N PHE A 44 -7.04 2.28 5.20
CA PHE A 44 -6.46 3.61 5.34
C PHE A 44 -6.16 4.19 3.97
N ARG A 45 -6.37 5.49 3.83
CA ARG A 45 -6.05 6.20 2.58
C ARG A 45 -4.60 6.66 2.60
N TYR A 46 -3.89 6.38 1.52
CA TYR A 46 -2.53 6.88 1.35
C TYR A 46 -2.61 8.35 0.94
N ILE A 47 -2.11 9.23 1.79
CA ILE A 47 -2.32 10.66 1.62
C ILE A 47 -1.07 11.48 1.32
N ARG A 48 0.11 10.96 1.63
CA ARG A 48 1.31 11.75 1.44
C ARG A 48 2.56 10.88 1.41
N PHE A 49 3.51 11.30 0.59
CA PHE A 49 4.85 10.75 0.61
C PHE A 49 5.84 11.89 0.83
N THR A 50 6.73 11.73 1.80
CA THR A 50 7.77 12.71 2.10
C THR A 50 9.06 11.98 2.46
N ASN A 51 10.14 12.75 2.62
CA ASN A 51 11.38 12.23 3.17
C ASN A 51 11.65 12.91 4.49
N GLU A 52 12.21 12.16 5.43
CA GLU A 52 12.63 12.75 6.68
C GLU A 52 13.76 13.73 6.43
N LEU A 53 13.72 14.85 7.15
CA LEU A 53 14.61 15.96 6.91
C LEU A 53 16.09 15.60 7.03
N TYR A 54 16.44 14.87 8.09
CA TYR A 54 17.84 14.60 8.39
C TYR A 54 18.33 13.23 7.94
N SER A 55 17.48 12.24 8.00
CA SER A 55 17.85 10.87 7.65
C SER A 55 17.58 10.54 6.19
N ASN A 56 16.81 11.38 5.51
CA ASN A 56 16.38 11.18 4.13
C ASN A 56 15.64 9.85 3.93
N LYS A 57 15.03 9.33 4.99
CA LYS A 57 14.22 8.13 4.90
C LYS A 57 12.87 8.46 4.31
N PRO A 58 12.31 7.58 3.48
CA PRO A 58 10.96 7.80 2.96
C PRO A 58 9.93 7.68 4.08
N VAL A 59 8.87 8.46 3.97
CA VAL A 59 7.76 8.42 4.92
C VAL A 59 6.46 8.31 4.12
N TYR A 60 5.74 7.23 4.34
CA TYR A 60 4.44 6.97 3.71
C TYR A 60 3.37 7.21 4.75
N GLN A 61 2.50 8.18 4.50
CA GLN A 61 1.48 8.57 5.45
C GLN A 61 0.11 8.05 5.02
N PHE A 62 -0.54 7.35 5.94
CA PHE A 62 -1.87 6.76 5.72
C PHE A 62 -2.82 7.26 6.79
N LYS A 63 -4.06 7.51 6.41
CA LYS A 63 -5.09 7.97 7.33
C LYS A 63 -6.38 7.20 7.17
N HIS A 64 -7.04 6.95 8.29
CA HIS A 64 -8.42 6.50 8.30
C HIS A 64 -9.28 7.67 8.80
N HIS A 65 -9.73 8.49 7.87
CA HIS A 65 -10.45 9.73 8.17
C HIS A 65 -9.63 10.63 9.09
N GLN A 66 -10.24 11.16 10.12
CA GLN A 66 -9.56 11.97 11.12
C GLN A 66 -9.28 11.17 12.40
N LEU A 67 -9.52 9.86 12.35
CA LEU A 67 -9.49 9.04 13.54
C LEU A 67 -8.15 8.43 13.85
N LYS A 68 -7.41 8.03 12.82
CA LYS A 68 -6.14 7.35 13.02
C LYS A 68 -5.20 7.61 11.86
N GLU A 69 -3.93 7.73 12.17
CA GLU A 69 -2.90 8.01 11.17
C GLU A 69 -1.69 7.15 11.41
N TYR A 70 -1.05 6.71 10.33
CA TYR A 70 0.21 6.01 10.39
C TYR A 70 1.23 6.70 9.49
N LYS A 71 2.47 6.68 9.94
CA LYS A 71 3.61 7.11 9.14
C LYS A 71 4.61 5.97 9.13
N PHE A 72 4.85 5.39 7.97
CA PHE A 72 5.74 4.25 7.81
C PHE A 72 6.96 4.65 7.01
N ASN A 73 8.11 4.09 7.38
CA ASN A 73 9.33 4.27 6.60
C ASN A 73 9.46 3.24 5.48
N ASP A 74 8.64 2.21 5.51
CA ASP A 74 8.59 1.20 4.46
C ASP A 74 7.16 0.72 4.27
N LEU A 75 6.96 -0.20 3.36
CA LEU A 75 5.62 -0.69 3.01
C LEU A 75 5.30 -2.05 3.62
N SER A 76 6.09 -2.50 4.57
CA SER A 76 5.92 -3.84 5.16
C SER A 76 4.56 -4.02 5.84
N LYS A 77 3.99 -2.96 6.36
CA LYS A 77 2.69 -3.00 7.04
C LYS A 77 1.51 -2.87 6.08
N VAL A 78 1.76 -2.52 4.84
CA VAL A 78 0.71 -2.38 3.84
C VAL A 78 0.48 -3.74 3.21
N GLU A 79 -0.70 -4.32 3.44
CA GLU A 79 -0.99 -5.65 2.93
C GLU A 79 -1.36 -5.68 1.45
N ARG A 80 -2.34 -4.86 1.09
CA ARG A 80 -2.93 -4.86 -0.25
C ARG A 80 -3.84 -3.65 -0.41
N LYS A 81 -4.29 -3.43 -1.62
CA LYS A 81 -5.35 -2.44 -1.84
C LYS A 81 -6.63 -2.91 -1.13
N ALA A 82 -7.41 -1.97 -0.67
CA ALA A 82 -8.70 -2.27 -0.07
C ALA A 82 -9.63 -2.88 -1.13
N ASN A 83 -10.43 -3.86 -0.73
CA ASN A 83 -11.41 -4.45 -1.61
C ASN A 83 -12.69 -3.60 -1.61
N LYS A 84 -13.65 -4.00 -2.46
CA LYS A 84 -14.89 -3.22 -2.62
C LYS A 84 -15.64 -3.06 -1.32
N GLU A 85 -15.68 -4.10 -0.52
CA GLU A 85 -16.40 -4.07 0.75
C GLU A 85 -15.73 -3.11 1.73
N GLU A 86 -14.41 -3.15 1.77
CA GLU A 86 -13.65 -2.25 2.64
C GLU A 86 -13.83 -0.80 2.23
N VAL A 87 -13.84 -0.53 0.92
CA VAL A 87 -14.08 0.80 0.42
C VAL A 87 -15.49 1.27 0.79
N ARG A 88 -16.46 0.38 0.66
CA ARG A 88 -17.85 0.68 1.01
C ARG A 88 -17.97 1.07 2.47
N ILE A 89 -17.36 0.29 3.34
CA ILE A 89 -17.39 0.54 4.79
C ILE A 89 -16.70 1.87 5.10
N TYR A 90 -15.57 2.13 4.47
CA TYR A 90 -14.85 3.40 4.65
C TYR A 90 -15.75 4.58 4.31
N ASN A 91 -16.47 4.50 3.20
CA ASN A 91 -17.35 5.58 2.76
C ASN A 91 -18.55 5.75 3.69
N LEU A 92 -19.09 4.64 4.20
CA LEU A 92 -20.18 4.72 5.17
C LEU A 92 -19.74 5.43 6.45
N ILE A 93 -18.55 5.11 6.92
CA ILE A 93 -17.99 5.76 8.11
C ILE A 93 -17.76 7.24 7.84
N LYS A 94 -17.26 7.57 6.65
CA LYS A 94 -17.05 8.96 6.26
C LYS A 94 -18.36 9.76 6.31
N ASP A 95 -19.42 9.19 5.75
CA ASP A 95 -20.72 9.84 5.75
C ASP A 95 -21.25 10.02 7.17
N HIS A 96 -21.06 9.00 7.99
CA HIS A 96 -21.48 9.07 9.38
C HIS A 96 -20.74 10.17 10.15
N ILE A 97 -19.44 10.27 9.96
CA ILE A 97 -18.63 11.30 10.59
C ILE A 97 -19.09 12.68 10.12
N ASN A 98 -19.32 12.84 8.83
CA ASN A 98 -19.78 14.11 8.28
C ASN A 98 -21.13 14.52 8.85
N ASN A 99 -22.01 13.57 9.06
CA ASN A 99 -23.32 13.84 9.66
C ASN A 99 -23.22 14.27 11.12
N ILE A 100 -22.26 13.73 11.84
CA ILE A 100 -22.05 14.08 13.24
C ILE A 100 -21.48 15.49 13.39
N LYS A 101 -20.76 15.95 12.40
CA LYS A 101 -20.09 17.26 12.45
C LYS A 101 -21.02 18.46 12.33
N ILE A 102 -22.24 18.24 12.10
CA ILE A 102 -23.19 19.36 11.92
C ILE A 102 -23.53 20.05 13.23
#